data_12b64778bda107e3f9d6bbcc8b142af0
#
_entry.id   12b64778bda107e3f9d6bbcc8b142af0
#
_cell.length_a   1.000
_cell.length_b   1.000
_cell.length_c   1.000
_cell.angle_alpha   90.00
_cell.angle_beta   90.00
_cell.angle_gamma   90.00
#
_symmetry.space_group_name_H-M   'P 1'
#
loop_
_entity.id
_entity.type
_entity.pdbx_description
1 polymer ?
#
loop_
_entity_poly.entity_id
_entity_poly.type
_entity_poly.pdbx_seq_one_letter_code
_entity_poly.pdbx_strand_id
1 'polypeptide(L)'
;DGTFARHSEDDDLPGDGLLTGIGTIDGRKVAFTANDYTVKAGSLGQMGVEKVIRIQERAMDLNVPMLRLVDSTGARLNAEEREPGDTHMDRYTGGKMFYNQCIHSGQVPQIGVLYGPDIAGSAYIPVFCDYLIMVEDISGMTIASPRIVRAMTGEDVSGMQELGGPHLHARHSGTADVLLPDEETAADRVRDVLRRIPQNYSERPPTVPAAPPSRNPQAPHQVIPAAPTKAYDAHAPIDRLVYPASPPRLPPAIPPPP
;
A
#
# COMPACT_ATOMS: atom_id res chain seq x y z
N ASP A 1 -10.72 3.66 17.39
CA ASP A 1 -12.07 3.98 17.75
C ASP A 1 -12.67 2.86 18.59
N GLY A 2 -12.65 3.03 19.93
CA GLY A 2 -13.17 2.05 20.91
C GLY A 2 -14.70 1.91 20.94
N THR A 3 -15.40 2.68 20.12
CA THR A 3 -16.88 2.70 20.14
C THR A 3 -17.51 1.48 19.46
N PHE A 4 -16.77 0.75 18.63
CA PHE A 4 -17.27 -0.40 17.87
C PHE A 4 -17.07 -1.76 18.54
N ALA A 5 -16.50 -1.82 19.74
CA ALA A 5 -16.44 -3.04 20.53
C ALA A 5 -17.82 -3.55 21.02
N ARG A 6 -18.93 -2.87 20.66
CA ARG A 6 -20.25 -3.15 21.23
C ARG A 6 -21.02 -4.30 20.61
N HIS A 7 -20.57 -4.88 19.49
CA HIS A 7 -21.35 -5.88 18.76
C HIS A 7 -20.58 -7.15 18.42
N SER A 8 -19.37 -7.33 18.91
CA SER A 8 -18.77 -8.65 18.95
C SER A 8 -19.37 -9.38 20.16
N GLU A 9 -20.22 -10.37 19.92
CA GLU A 9 -20.65 -11.30 20.96
C GLU A 9 -19.48 -12.14 21.48
N ASP A 10 -18.34 -12.03 20.83
CA ASP A 10 -17.08 -12.69 21.16
C ASP A 10 -16.14 -11.66 21.81
N ASP A 11 -16.02 -11.75 23.15
CA ASP A 11 -15.11 -10.91 23.95
C ASP A 11 -13.63 -11.03 23.55
N ASP A 12 -13.29 -12.03 22.71
CA ASP A 12 -11.94 -12.28 22.21
C ASP A 12 -11.59 -11.55 20.91
N LEU A 13 -12.42 -10.62 20.42
CA LEU A 13 -12.20 -9.86 19.19
C LEU A 13 -12.11 -8.35 19.42
N PRO A 14 -11.10 -7.85 20.14
CA PRO A 14 -10.99 -6.44 20.45
C PRO A 14 -10.88 -5.59 19.16
N GLY A 15 -11.83 -4.69 18.98
CA GLY A 15 -11.85 -3.81 17.81
C GLY A 15 -11.98 -4.54 16.46
N ASP A 16 -12.37 -5.80 16.44
CA ASP A 16 -12.43 -6.68 15.27
C ASP A 16 -11.08 -6.82 14.53
N GLY A 17 -9.96 -6.78 15.28
CA GLY A 17 -8.62 -6.89 14.69
C GLY A 17 -8.18 -5.73 13.79
N LEU A 18 -8.88 -4.60 13.86
CA LEU A 18 -8.56 -3.44 13.03
C LEU A 18 -8.59 -2.15 13.86
N LEU A 19 -7.51 -1.42 13.84
CA LEU A 19 -7.40 -0.07 14.38
C LEU A 19 -7.63 0.95 13.27
N THR A 20 -8.46 1.95 13.54
CA THR A 20 -8.69 3.07 12.61
C THR A 20 -8.72 4.39 13.36
N GLY A 21 -8.23 5.43 12.75
CA GLY A 21 -8.20 6.73 13.41
C GLY A 21 -7.61 7.83 12.54
N ILE A 22 -7.53 9.00 13.15
CA ILE A 22 -6.83 10.16 12.61
C ILE A 22 -5.70 10.49 13.57
N GLY A 23 -4.49 10.50 13.04
CA GLY A 23 -3.29 10.86 13.77
C GLY A 23 -2.59 12.06 13.17
N THR A 24 -1.44 12.39 13.73
CA THR A 24 -0.56 13.44 13.21
C THR A 24 0.85 12.87 13.04
N ILE A 25 1.39 13.02 11.85
CA ILE A 25 2.77 12.65 11.49
C ILE A 25 3.48 13.94 11.07
N ASP A 26 4.53 14.33 11.79
CA ASP A 26 5.30 15.57 11.54
C ASP A 26 4.39 16.82 11.37
N GLY A 27 3.36 16.95 12.22
CA GLY A 27 2.39 18.04 12.18
C GLY A 27 1.29 17.91 11.13
N ARG A 28 1.34 16.91 10.26
CA ARG A 28 0.33 16.66 9.21
C ARG A 28 -0.72 15.67 9.70
N LYS A 29 -1.99 15.99 9.50
CA LYS A 29 -3.09 15.05 9.78
C LYS A 29 -3.10 13.94 8.75
N VAL A 30 -3.27 12.71 9.22
CA VAL A 30 -3.33 11.49 8.39
C VAL A 30 -4.44 10.60 8.96
N ALA A 31 -5.31 10.11 8.11
CA ALA A 31 -6.22 9.02 8.47
C ALA A 31 -5.50 7.69 8.28
N PHE A 32 -5.77 6.70 9.14
CA PHE A 32 -5.09 5.42 9.04
C PHE A 32 -5.99 4.23 9.33
N THR A 33 -5.60 3.09 8.76
CA THR A 33 -6.01 1.74 9.16
C THR A 33 -4.77 0.93 9.52
N ALA A 34 -4.88 0.07 10.54
CA ALA A 34 -3.83 -0.87 10.92
C ALA A 34 -4.46 -2.21 11.32
N ASN A 35 -4.06 -3.27 10.66
CA ASN A 35 -4.48 -4.62 11.02
C ASN A 35 -3.71 -5.09 12.26
N ASP A 36 -4.41 -5.77 13.16
CA ASP A 36 -3.81 -6.50 14.27
C ASP A 36 -3.80 -8.00 13.92
N TYR A 37 -2.64 -8.50 13.52
CA TYR A 37 -2.48 -9.90 13.11
C TYR A 37 -2.76 -10.88 14.25
N THR A 38 -2.61 -10.46 15.50
CA THR A 38 -2.90 -11.32 16.67
C THR A 38 -4.39 -11.67 16.80
N VAL A 39 -5.26 -10.86 16.16
CA VAL A 39 -6.71 -11.07 16.15
C VAL A 39 -7.12 -11.70 14.82
N LYS A 40 -7.44 -12.99 14.83
CA LYS A 40 -7.88 -13.77 13.65
C LYS A 40 -6.97 -13.57 12.42
N ALA A 41 -5.65 -13.50 12.64
CA ALA A 41 -4.64 -13.27 11.62
C ALA A 41 -4.91 -12.02 10.74
N GLY A 42 -5.36 -10.93 11.38
CA GLY A 42 -5.65 -9.65 10.72
C GLY A 42 -6.80 -9.68 9.70
N SER A 43 -7.57 -10.77 9.66
CA SER A 43 -8.66 -10.91 8.68
C SER A 43 -9.77 -9.88 8.93
N LEU A 44 -10.34 -9.37 7.83
CA LEU A 44 -11.41 -8.39 7.87
C LEU A 44 -12.78 -9.08 8.05
N GLY A 45 -13.40 -8.87 9.20
CA GLY A 45 -14.79 -9.18 9.45
C GLY A 45 -15.71 -8.01 9.04
N GLN A 46 -17.01 -8.18 9.21
CA GLN A 46 -17.99 -7.15 8.86
C GLN A 46 -17.71 -5.82 9.55
N MET A 47 -17.46 -5.83 10.85
CA MET A 47 -17.15 -4.61 11.63
C MET A 47 -15.86 -3.96 11.18
N GLY A 48 -14.84 -4.75 10.81
CA GLY A 48 -13.61 -4.27 10.23
C GLY A 48 -13.86 -3.51 8.91
N VAL A 49 -14.67 -4.06 8.02
CA VAL A 49 -15.06 -3.40 6.75
C VAL A 49 -15.81 -2.08 7.00
N GLU A 50 -16.77 -2.06 7.93
CA GLU A 50 -17.49 -0.84 8.30
C GLU A 50 -16.55 0.25 8.85
N LYS A 51 -15.55 -0.14 9.67
CA LYS A 51 -14.52 0.77 10.17
C LYS A 51 -13.67 1.34 9.04
N VAL A 52 -13.28 0.51 8.05
CA VAL A 52 -12.54 0.98 6.87
C VAL A 52 -13.37 1.99 6.08
N ILE A 53 -14.63 1.69 5.78
CA ILE A 53 -15.53 2.57 5.04
C ILE A 53 -15.64 3.92 5.75
N ARG A 54 -15.90 3.90 7.04
CA ARG A 54 -16.06 5.12 7.84
C ARG A 54 -14.80 5.98 7.89
N ILE A 55 -13.62 5.37 8.05
CA ILE A 55 -12.38 6.14 8.09
C ILE A 55 -12.03 6.70 6.70
N GLN A 56 -12.36 5.98 5.62
CA GLN A 56 -12.24 6.48 4.26
C GLN A 56 -13.10 7.73 4.06
N GLU A 57 -14.39 7.65 4.37
CA GLU A 57 -15.31 8.80 4.27
C GLU A 57 -14.80 9.98 5.11
N ARG A 58 -14.31 9.70 6.30
CA ARG A 58 -13.75 10.75 7.17
C ARG A 58 -12.46 11.36 6.61
N ALA A 59 -11.62 10.57 5.95
CA ALA A 59 -10.41 11.08 5.29
C ALA A 59 -10.76 12.03 4.14
N MET A 60 -11.80 11.73 3.38
CA MET A 60 -12.32 12.60 2.32
C MET A 60 -12.89 13.90 2.88
N ASP A 61 -13.76 13.83 3.90
CA ASP A 61 -14.36 15.01 4.55
C ASP A 61 -13.27 15.97 5.06
N LEU A 62 -12.19 15.43 5.59
CA LEU A 62 -11.08 16.20 6.13
C LEU A 62 -10.00 16.55 5.09
N ASN A 63 -10.08 16.02 3.88
CA ASN A 63 -9.09 16.16 2.83
C ASN A 63 -7.65 15.81 3.32
N VAL A 64 -7.50 14.66 3.98
CA VAL A 64 -6.22 14.20 4.53
C VAL A 64 -5.75 12.90 3.90
N PRO A 65 -4.43 12.66 3.82
CA PRO A 65 -3.87 11.41 3.33
C PRO A 65 -4.39 10.19 4.07
N MET A 66 -4.47 9.07 3.38
CA MET A 66 -4.84 7.78 3.93
C MET A 66 -3.62 6.86 4.00
N LEU A 67 -3.29 6.42 5.21
CA LEU A 67 -2.22 5.46 5.48
C LEU A 67 -2.82 4.10 5.82
N ARG A 68 -2.33 3.05 5.17
CA ARG A 68 -2.77 1.67 5.37
C ARG A 68 -1.60 0.82 5.82
N LEU A 69 -1.64 0.37 7.07
CA LEU A 69 -0.67 -0.56 7.65
C LEU A 69 -1.30 -1.95 7.58
N VAL A 70 -0.86 -2.75 6.62
CA VAL A 70 -1.54 -3.98 6.23
C VAL A 70 -0.77 -5.20 6.71
N ASP A 71 -1.48 -6.07 7.41
CA ASP A 71 -1.05 -7.41 7.80
C ASP A 71 -2.32 -8.28 7.93
N SER A 72 -2.73 -8.95 6.83
CA SER A 72 -4.07 -9.51 6.74
C SER A 72 -4.12 -10.78 5.90
N THR A 73 -4.85 -11.76 6.38
CA THR A 73 -5.15 -12.97 5.59
C THR A 73 -6.40 -12.84 4.70
N GLY A 74 -6.92 -11.63 4.55
CA GLY A 74 -8.06 -11.36 3.67
C GLY A 74 -9.40 -11.26 4.39
N ALA A 75 -10.47 -11.55 3.67
CA ALA A 75 -11.80 -11.55 4.25
C ALA A 75 -11.98 -12.72 5.22
N ARG A 76 -12.58 -12.44 6.38
CA ARG A 76 -12.93 -13.48 7.36
C ARG A 76 -14.04 -14.34 6.80
N LEU A 77 -13.82 -15.65 6.78
CA LEU A 77 -14.75 -16.65 6.25
C LEU A 77 -15.51 -17.35 7.39
N ASN A 78 -16.31 -16.62 8.17
CA ASN A 78 -17.16 -17.22 9.18
C ASN A 78 -18.53 -17.56 8.58
N ALA A 79 -18.86 -18.86 8.58
CA ALA A 79 -20.16 -19.32 8.10
C ALA A 79 -21.35 -18.83 8.99
N GLU A 80 -21.07 -18.50 10.24
CA GLU A 80 -22.04 -18.06 11.24
C GLU A 80 -22.43 -16.58 11.14
N GLU A 81 -21.59 -15.76 10.51
CA GLU A 81 -21.81 -14.32 10.32
C GLU A 81 -22.53 -13.99 9.00
N ARG A 82 -22.94 -15.00 8.22
CA ARG A 82 -23.56 -14.79 6.92
C ARG A 82 -25.07 -14.95 6.99
N GLU A 83 -25.79 -13.87 6.74
CA GLU A 83 -27.16 -13.96 6.33
C GLU A 83 -27.26 -14.54 4.91
N PRO A 84 -28.28 -15.38 4.62
CA PRO A 84 -28.52 -15.87 3.25
C PRO A 84 -28.74 -14.69 2.29
N GLY A 85 -27.81 -14.54 1.33
CA GLY A 85 -27.86 -13.44 0.36
C GLY A 85 -26.88 -12.30 0.64
N ASP A 86 -26.13 -12.34 1.74
CA ASP A 86 -25.07 -11.38 2.02
C ASP A 86 -23.87 -11.61 1.07
N THR A 87 -23.68 -10.67 0.17
CA THR A 87 -22.51 -10.62 -0.71
C THR A 87 -21.55 -9.62 -0.13
N HIS A 88 -20.42 -10.07 0.41
CA HIS A 88 -19.35 -9.21 0.93
C HIS A 88 -18.87 -8.13 -0.05
N MET A 89 -19.35 -8.16 -1.27
CA MET A 89 -18.96 -7.27 -2.37
C MET A 89 -20.06 -6.33 -2.83
N ASP A 90 -21.16 -6.19 -2.06
CA ASP A 90 -22.18 -5.21 -2.41
C ASP A 90 -21.69 -3.77 -2.15
N ARG A 91 -22.47 -2.79 -2.62
CA ARG A 91 -22.14 -1.36 -2.51
C ARG A 91 -22.16 -0.80 -1.09
N TYR A 92 -22.59 -1.58 -0.11
CA TYR A 92 -22.69 -1.17 1.30
C TYR A 92 -21.64 -1.85 2.19
N THR A 93 -20.98 -2.90 1.69
CA THR A 93 -19.98 -3.71 2.38
C THR A 93 -18.61 -3.60 1.71
N GLY A 94 -17.97 -4.70 1.38
CA GLY A 94 -16.64 -4.73 0.76
C GLY A 94 -16.58 -3.97 -0.57
N GLY A 95 -17.64 -3.98 -1.37
CA GLY A 95 -17.72 -3.18 -2.61
C GLY A 95 -17.64 -1.67 -2.35
N LYS A 96 -18.27 -1.19 -1.28
CA LYS A 96 -18.20 0.22 -0.87
C LYS A 96 -16.77 0.62 -0.45
N MET A 97 -16.06 -0.26 0.22
CA MET A 97 -14.66 -0.04 0.61
C MET A 97 -13.76 0.20 -0.62
N PHE A 98 -13.87 -0.64 -1.65
CA PHE A 98 -13.13 -0.47 -2.90
C PHE A 98 -13.59 0.74 -3.70
N TYR A 99 -14.87 0.98 -3.76
CA TYR A 99 -15.44 2.17 -4.40
C TYR A 99 -14.88 3.45 -3.78
N ASN A 100 -14.90 3.56 -2.44
CA ASN A 100 -14.33 4.71 -1.74
C ASN A 100 -12.85 4.88 -2.06
N GLN A 101 -12.08 3.79 -2.10
CA GLN A 101 -10.67 3.84 -2.43
C GLN A 101 -10.41 4.37 -3.85
N CYS A 102 -11.22 3.98 -4.81
CA CYS A 102 -11.14 4.52 -6.17
C CYS A 102 -11.48 6.01 -6.23
N ILE A 103 -12.47 6.47 -5.46
CA ILE A 103 -12.82 7.90 -5.38
C ILE A 103 -11.71 8.72 -4.71
N HIS A 104 -10.99 8.16 -3.75
CA HIS A 104 -9.84 8.81 -3.13
C HIS A 104 -8.71 9.10 -4.11
N SER A 105 -8.57 8.29 -5.17
CA SER A 105 -7.52 8.43 -6.17
C SER A 105 -7.54 9.84 -6.79
N GLY A 106 -6.39 10.50 -6.73
CA GLY A 106 -6.24 11.88 -7.18
C GLY A 106 -6.86 12.96 -6.28
N GLN A 107 -7.55 12.58 -5.20
CA GLN A 107 -8.12 13.52 -4.22
C GLN A 107 -7.21 13.68 -3.00
N VAL A 108 -6.90 12.57 -2.36
CA VAL A 108 -6.00 12.50 -1.22
C VAL A 108 -4.95 11.41 -1.45
N PRO A 109 -3.71 11.62 -1.04
CA PRO A 109 -2.67 10.59 -1.14
C PRO A 109 -3.03 9.33 -0.36
N GLN A 110 -2.81 8.17 -0.98
CA GLN A 110 -3.00 6.86 -0.38
C GLN A 110 -1.66 6.13 -0.31
N ILE A 111 -1.21 5.81 0.89
CA ILE A 111 0.06 5.13 1.14
C ILE A 111 -0.23 3.78 1.78
N GLY A 112 0.27 2.71 1.17
CA GLY A 112 0.21 1.35 1.68
C GLY A 112 1.56 0.90 2.22
N VAL A 113 1.55 0.21 3.36
CA VAL A 113 2.72 -0.48 3.92
C VAL A 113 2.30 -1.90 4.27
N LEU A 114 2.98 -2.88 3.70
CA LEU A 114 2.78 -4.28 4.06
C LEU A 114 3.81 -4.69 5.10
N TYR A 115 3.33 -4.95 6.30
CA TYR A 115 4.09 -5.49 7.41
C TYR A 115 3.96 -7.00 7.57
N GLY A 116 3.14 -7.62 6.74
CA GLY A 116 2.91 -9.06 6.72
C GLY A 116 2.29 -9.52 5.41
N PRO A 117 1.75 -10.73 5.38
CA PRO A 117 1.02 -11.23 4.22
C PRO A 117 -0.27 -10.44 3.99
N ASP A 118 -0.65 -10.31 2.73
CA ASP A 118 -1.95 -9.79 2.32
C ASP A 118 -2.53 -10.67 1.21
N ILE A 119 -3.67 -11.29 1.50
CA ILE A 119 -4.19 -12.38 0.67
C ILE A 119 -5.63 -12.10 0.23
N ALA A 120 -5.96 -12.53 -0.96
CA ALA A 120 -7.30 -12.48 -1.54
C ALA A 120 -7.84 -11.05 -1.72
N GLY A 121 -9.05 -10.78 -1.23
CA GLY A 121 -9.71 -9.48 -1.43
C GLY A 121 -9.00 -8.30 -0.78
N SER A 122 -8.30 -8.50 0.34
CA SER A 122 -7.53 -7.44 0.98
C SER A 122 -6.32 -7.01 0.15
N ALA A 123 -5.74 -7.90 -0.66
CA ALA A 123 -4.59 -7.60 -1.50
C ALA A 123 -4.87 -6.51 -2.57
N TYR A 124 -6.12 -6.23 -2.89
CA TYR A 124 -6.47 -5.08 -3.73
C TYR A 124 -6.23 -3.73 -3.02
N ILE A 125 -6.32 -3.70 -1.69
CA ILE A 125 -6.19 -2.45 -0.91
C ILE A 125 -4.83 -1.80 -1.13
N PRO A 126 -3.69 -2.49 -0.93
CA PRO A 126 -2.38 -1.89 -1.17
C PRO A 126 -2.11 -1.60 -2.66
N VAL A 127 -2.63 -2.43 -3.58
CA VAL A 127 -2.44 -2.21 -5.02
C VAL A 127 -3.07 -0.91 -5.51
N PHE A 128 -4.17 -0.47 -4.91
CA PHE A 128 -4.82 0.80 -5.25
C PHE A 128 -4.21 2.02 -4.54
N CYS A 129 -3.17 1.84 -3.72
CA CYS A 129 -2.47 2.97 -3.13
C CYS A 129 -1.59 3.68 -4.17
N ASP A 130 -1.37 4.98 -3.99
CA ASP A 130 -0.49 5.79 -4.84
C ASP A 130 0.99 5.48 -4.57
N TYR A 131 1.29 4.94 -3.40
CA TYR A 131 2.64 4.53 -3.00
C TYR A 131 2.59 3.29 -2.13
N LEU A 132 3.29 2.23 -2.55
CA LEU A 132 3.32 0.95 -1.87
C LEU A 132 4.72 0.60 -1.35
N ILE A 133 4.82 0.41 -0.05
CA ILE A 133 6.01 -0.04 0.67
C ILE A 133 5.85 -1.50 1.04
N MET A 134 6.84 -2.32 0.74
CA MET A 134 6.91 -3.71 1.22
C MET A 134 8.14 -3.89 2.09
N VAL A 135 8.04 -4.76 3.10
CA VAL A 135 9.14 -5.12 4.01
C VAL A 135 9.68 -6.48 3.62
N GLU A 136 11.01 -6.61 3.54
CA GLU A 136 11.68 -7.86 3.19
C GLU A 136 11.29 -8.98 4.16
N ASP A 137 11.32 -10.21 3.66
CA ASP A 137 11.10 -11.46 4.37
C ASP A 137 9.72 -11.66 5.02
N ILE A 138 9.04 -10.60 5.45
CA ILE A 138 7.77 -10.69 6.19
C ILE A 138 6.55 -10.39 5.31
N SER A 139 6.67 -9.48 4.35
CA SER A 139 5.53 -9.09 3.52
C SER A 139 5.31 -10.04 2.34
N GLY A 140 4.11 -10.04 1.83
CA GLY A 140 3.74 -10.77 0.63
C GLY A 140 2.32 -10.41 0.21
N MET A 141 2.04 -10.47 -1.09
CA MET A 141 0.73 -10.09 -1.62
C MET A 141 0.29 -11.06 -2.71
N THR A 142 -0.84 -11.72 -2.52
CA THR A 142 -1.36 -12.72 -3.48
C THR A 142 -2.88 -12.73 -3.51
N ILE A 143 -3.44 -13.10 -4.66
CA ILE A 143 -4.90 -13.28 -4.80
C ILE A 143 -5.36 -14.58 -4.15
N ALA A 144 -4.50 -15.61 -4.09
CA ALA A 144 -4.80 -16.89 -3.49
C ALA A 144 -3.62 -17.41 -2.67
N SER A 145 -3.91 -18.13 -1.58
CA SER A 145 -2.85 -18.79 -0.81
C SER A 145 -2.19 -19.92 -1.62
N PRO A 146 -0.94 -20.33 -1.30
CA PRO A 146 -0.28 -21.46 -1.94
C PRO A 146 -1.14 -22.73 -1.95
N ARG A 147 -1.89 -22.98 -0.87
CA ARG A 147 -2.80 -24.11 -0.75
C ARG A 147 -3.94 -24.05 -1.79
N ILE A 148 -4.50 -22.88 -2.01
CA ILE A 148 -5.58 -22.67 -2.98
C ILE A 148 -5.02 -22.80 -4.40
N VAL A 149 -3.86 -22.22 -4.69
CA VAL A 149 -3.18 -22.36 -5.98
C VAL A 149 -2.98 -23.84 -6.31
N ARG A 150 -2.39 -24.61 -5.39
CA ARG A 150 -2.21 -26.05 -5.57
C ARG A 150 -3.51 -26.79 -5.83
N ALA A 151 -4.58 -26.47 -5.11
CA ALA A 151 -5.88 -27.12 -5.28
C ALA A 151 -6.56 -26.80 -6.62
N MET A 152 -6.34 -25.60 -7.15
CA MET A 152 -7.03 -25.10 -8.36
C MET A 152 -6.24 -25.35 -9.65
N THR A 153 -4.92 -25.19 -9.61
CA THR A 153 -4.06 -25.28 -10.80
C THR A 153 -3.17 -26.52 -10.82
N GLY A 154 -2.99 -27.19 -9.68
CA GLY A 154 -2.05 -28.30 -9.53
C GLY A 154 -0.60 -27.85 -9.36
N GLU A 155 -0.32 -26.55 -9.38
CA GLU A 155 1.03 -26.03 -9.18
C GLU A 155 1.47 -26.21 -7.72
N ASP A 156 2.69 -26.71 -7.55
CA ASP A 156 3.28 -26.88 -6.21
C ASP A 156 4.18 -25.70 -5.90
N VAL A 157 3.66 -24.78 -5.09
CA VAL A 157 4.37 -23.56 -4.68
C VAL A 157 4.90 -23.76 -3.26
N SER A 158 6.17 -23.50 -3.04
CA SER A 158 6.84 -23.75 -1.75
C SER A 158 6.31 -22.85 -0.62
N GLY A 159 5.78 -21.66 -0.97
CA GLY A 159 5.26 -20.74 0.03
C GLY A 159 4.86 -19.38 -0.53
N MET A 160 4.49 -18.49 0.37
CA MET A 160 4.04 -17.13 0.05
C MET A 160 5.12 -16.33 -0.67
N GLN A 161 6.39 -16.49 -0.28
CA GLN A 161 7.51 -15.74 -0.85
C GLN A 161 7.73 -16.07 -2.35
N GLU A 162 7.54 -17.33 -2.74
CA GLU A 162 7.62 -17.74 -4.12
C GLU A 162 6.43 -17.24 -4.93
N LEU A 163 5.22 -17.27 -4.36
CA LEU A 163 3.98 -16.93 -5.06
C LEU A 163 3.79 -15.42 -5.23
N GLY A 164 4.11 -14.65 -4.22
CA GLY A 164 3.87 -13.20 -4.18
C GLY A 164 4.68 -12.51 -3.10
N GLY A 165 5.95 -12.91 -2.94
CA GLY A 165 6.87 -12.24 -2.02
C GLY A 165 7.28 -10.84 -2.49
N PRO A 166 7.88 -10.03 -1.60
CA PRO A 166 8.17 -8.64 -1.87
C PRO A 166 9.17 -8.44 -3.01
N HIS A 167 10.12 -9.36 -3.18
CA HIS A 167 11.06 -9.31 -4.30
C HIS A 167 10.39 -9.50 -5.67
N LEU A 168 9.34 -10.33 -5.74
CA LEU A 168 8.56 -10.51 -6.96
C LEU A 168 7.85 -9.20 -7.32
N HIS A 169 7.21 -8.57 -6.34
CA HIS A 169 6.48 -7.31 -6.55
C HIS A 169 7.40 -6.12 -6.82
N ALA A 170 8.59 -6.09 -6.25
CA ALA A 170 9.56 -5.05 -6.49
C ALA A 170 10.29 -5.20 -7.85
N ARG A 171 10.58 -6.46 -8.30
CA ARG A 171 11.46 -6.69 -9.44
C ARG A 171 10.76 -7.12 -10.72
N HIS A 172 9.62 -7.82 -10.61
CA HIS A 172 8.94 -8.40 -11.76
C HIS A 172 7.62 -7.73 -12.07
N SER A 173 6.72 -7.61 -11.10
CA SER A 173 5.42 -6.95 -11.34
C SER A 173 5.52 -5.42 -11.32
N GLY A 174 6.49 -4.86 -10.60
CA GLY A 174 6.61 -3.41 -10.41
C GLY A 174 5.48 -2.82 -9.56
N THR A 175 4.75 -3.66 -8.82
CA THR A 175 3.63 -3.21 -7.98
C THR A 175 4.12 -2.51 -6.72
N ALA A 176 5.24 -2.95 -6.14
CA ALA A 176 5.86 -2.29 -5.00
C ALA A 176 6.77 -1.15 -5.47
N ASP A 177 6.55 0.05 -4.92
CA ASP A 177 7.40 1.22 -5.21
C ASP A 177 8.75 1.15 -4.49
N VAL A 178 8.77 0.53 -3.32
CA VAL A 178 10.00 0.33 -2.56
C VAL A 178 9.94 -0.95 -1.72
N LEU A 179 11.09 -1.61 -1.65
CA LEU A 179 11.36 -2.73 -0.76
C LEU A 179 12.34 -2.28 0.32
N LEU A 180 12.00 -2.48 1.58
CA LEU A 180 12.77 -2.03 2.74
C LEU A 180 13.10 -3.21 3.66
N PRO A 181 14.24 -3.16 4.37
CA PRO A 181 14.73 -4.30 5.11
C PRO A 181 13.93 -4.62 6.38
N ASP A 182 13.27 -3.62 6.97
CA ASP A 182 12.59 -3.76 8.26
C ASP A 182 11.44 -2.77 8.44
N GLU A 183 10.66 -2.99 9.48
CA GLU A 183 9.47 -2.20 9.83
C GLU A 183 9.81 -0.76 10.24
N GLU A 184 10.95 -0.55 10.93
CA GLU A 184 11.37 0.79 11.37
C GLU A 184 11.73 1.66 10.17
N THR A 185 12.51 1.12 9.24
CA THR A 185 12.87 1.79 7.99
C THR A 185 11.61 2.08 7.14
N ALA A 186 10.62 1.18 7.15
CA ALA A 186 9.35 1.39 6.48
C ALA A 186 8.55 2.55 7.10
N ALA A 187 8.52 2.65 8.43
CA ALA A 187 7.88 3.75 9.13
C ALA A 187 8.55 5.11 8.83
N ASP A 188 9.88 5.15 8.76
CA ASP A 188 10.62 6.35 8.36
C ASP A 188 10.37 6.73 6.91
N ARG A 189 10.22 5.73 6.03
CA ARG A 189 9.85 5.97 4.64
C ARG A 189 8.47 6.62 4.50
N VAL A 190 7.50 6.21 5.29
CA VAL A 190 6.17 6.86 5.33
C VAL A 190 6.31 8.36 5.66
N ARG A 191 7.12 8.71 6.67
CA ARG A 191 7.39 10.12 7.02
C ARG A 191 8.02 10.88 5.85
N ASP A 192 9.01 10.25 5.21
CA ASP A 192 9.71 10.85 4.08
C ASP A 192 8.78 11.06 2.87
N VAL A 193 7.92 10.10 2.54
CA VAL A 193 6.91 10.23 1.48
C VAL A 193 5.95 11.37 1.81
N LEU A 194 5.40 11.41 3.02
CA LEU A 194 4.47 12.46 3.44
C LEU A 194 5.09 13.86 3.35
N ARG A 195 6.39 14.03 3.62
CA ARG A 195 7.07 15.33 3.49
C ARG A 195 7.18 15.83 2.04
N ARG A 196 7.06 14.95 1.05
CA ARG A 196 7.29 15.26 -0.38
C ARG A 196 6.01 15.47 -1.17
N ILE A 197 4.89 14.96 -0.68
CA ILE A 197 3.60 15.04 -1.35
C ILE A 197 2.72 16.12 -0.71
N PRO A 198 1.75 16.69 -1.44
CA PRO A 198 0.78 17.62 -0.86
C PRO A 198 -0.15 16.91 0.11
N GLN A 199 -0.89 17.66 0.92
CA GLN A 199 -1.91 17.11 1.81
C GLN A 199 -3.08 16.51 1.03
N ASN A 200 -3.44 17.16 -0.07
CA ASN A 200 -4.52 16.76 -0.96
C ASN A 200 -4.37 17.48 -2.32
N TYR A 201 -5.25 17.19 -3.26
CA TYR A 201 -5.21 17.73 -4.62
C TYR A 201 -5.28 19.26 -4.72
N SER A 202 -5.80 19.96 -3.72
CA SER A 202 -5.93 21.42 -3.73
C SER A 202 -4.65 22.14 -3.29
N GLU A 203 -3.69 21.43 -2.72
CA GLU A 203 -2.41 21.96 -2.31
C GLU A 203 -1.32 21.73 -3.37
N ARG A 204 -0.34 22.63 -3.40
CA ARG A 204 0.85 22.43 -4.24
C ARG A 204 1.85 21.52 -3.54
N PRO A 205 2.59 20.68 -4.29
CA PRO A 205 3.69 19.92 -3.72
C PRO A 205 4.72 20.85 -3.04
N PRO A 206 5.38 20.37 -1.99
CA PRO A 206 6.49 21.09 -1.39
C PRO A 206 7.56 21.43 -2.41
N THR A 207 8.12 22.63 -2.33
CA THR A 207 9.17 23.10 -3.24
C THR A 207 10.48 23.26 -2.49
N VAL A 208 11.57 23.00 -3.20
CA VAL A 208 12.94 23.28 -2.73
C VAL A 208 13.58 24.32 -3.65
N PRO A 209 14.56 25.10 -3.17
CA PRO A 209 15.29 26.02 -4.03
C PRO A 209 15.88 25.28 -5.24
N ALA A 210 15.71 25.87 -6.43
CA ALA A 210 16.24 25.29 -7.64
C ALA A 210 17.79 25.33 -7.62
N ALA A 211 18.41 24.23 -8.01
CA ALA A 211 19.85 24.11 -8.22
C ALA A 211 20.12 23.52 -9.61
N PRO A 212 21.25 23.82 -10.27
CA PRO A 212 21.55 23.23 -11.56
C PRO A 212 21.71 21.71 -11.45
N PRO A 213 21.37 20.93 -12.49
CA PRO A 213 21.61 19.51 -12.54
C PRO A 213 23.09 19.16 -12.29
N SER A 214 23.36 18.02 -11.66
CA SER A 214 24.74 17.55 -11.40
C SER A 214 25.50 17.16 -12.66
N ARG A 215 24.78 16.88 -13.75
CA ARG A 215 25.33 16.48 -15.06
C ARG A 215 24.84 17.41 -16.15
N ASN A 216 25.60 17.50 -17.26
CA ASN A 216 25.25 18.35 -18.38
C ASN A 216 23.85 18.04 -18.94
N PRO A 217 22.89 18.97 -18.87
CA PRO A 217 21.52 18.76 -19.33
C PRO A 217 21.38 18.64 -20.84
N GLN A 218 22.41 19.04 -21.61
CA GLN A 218 22.41 19.00 -23.09
C GLN A 218 22.82 17.63 -23.65
N ALA A 219 23.12 16.63 -22.82
CA ALA A 219 23.61 15.33 -23.28
C ALA A 219 22.63 14.13 -23.05
N PRO A 220 21.29 14.30 -23.01
CA PRO A 220 20.39 13.14 -22.86
C PRO A 220 20.52 12.15 -24.02
N HIS A 221 20.74 12.64 -25.26
CA HIS A 221 20.90 11.79 -26.45
C HIS A 221 22.17 10.95 -26.46
N GLN A 222 23.13 11.24 -25.59
CA GLN A 222 24.34 10.41 -25.45
C GLN A 222 24.07 9.17 -24.58
N VAL A 223 22.93 9.15 -23.86
CA VAL A 223 22.55 8.10 -22.92
C VAL A 223 21.41 7.26 -23.46
N ILE A 224 20.51 7.89 -24.23
CA ILE A 224 19.37 7.21 -24.84
C ILE A 224 19.87 6.62 -26.19
N PRO A 225 19.84 5.29 -26.36
CA PRO A 225 20.24 4.67 -27.61
C PRO A 225 19.37 5.13 -28.78
N ALA A 226 19.98 5.33 -29.95
CA ALA A 226 19.23 5.63 -31.17
C ALA A 226 18.35 4.47 -31.65
N ALA A 227 18.72 3.24 -31.32
CA ALA A 227 17.94 2.05 -31.65
C ALA A 227 16.84 1.81 -30.62
N PRO A 228 15.55 1.83 -31.01
CA PRO A 228 14.42 1.72 -30.06
C PRO A 228 14.33 0.35 -29.37
N THR A 229 15.02 -0.66 -29.88
CA THR A 229 15.07 -2.01 -29.29
C THR A 229 16.17 -2.19 -28.25
N LYS A 230 17.03 -1.17 -28.06
CA LYS A 230 18.13 -1.26 -27.11
C LYS A 230 17.68 -0.71 -25.76
N ALA A 231 17.71 -1.55 -24.72
CA ALA A 231 17.45 -1.15 -23.35
C ALA A 231 18.52 -0.18 -22.83
N TYR A 232 18.13 0.72 -21.93
CA TYR A 232 19.03 1.63 -21.23
C TYR A 232 18.52 1.90 -19.81
N ASP A 233 19.42 2.35 -18.95
CA ASP A 233 19.07 2.75 -17.59
C ASP A 233 18.37 4.12 -17.61
N ALA A 234 17.09 4.14 -17.24
CA ALA A 234 16.28 5.37 -17.19
C ALA A 234 16.80 6.39 -16.16
N HIS A 235 17.57 5.98 -15.15
CA HIS A 235 18.17 6.90 -14.20
C HIS A 235 19.21 7.81 -14.86
N ALA A 236 19.92 7.32 -15.86
CA ALA A 236 20.96 8.08 -16.54
C ALA A 236 20.46 9.37 -17.23
N PRO A 237 19.33 9.40 -17.97
CA PRO A 237 18.75 10.66 -18.43
C PRO A 237 18.11 11.48 -17.30
N ILE A 238 17.47 10.84 -16.32
CA ILE A 238 16.84 11.55 -15.19
C ILE A 238 17.88 12.37 -14.41
N ASP A 239 19.09 11.84 -14.17
CA ASP A 239 20.20 12.54 -13.49
C ASP A 239 20.66 13.81 -14.19
N ARG A 240 20.29 13.98 -15.46
CA ARG A 240 20.59 15.17 -16.25
C ARG A 240 19.48 16.21 -16.22
N LEU A 241 18.28 15.80 -15.80
CA LEU A 241 17.09 16.63 -15.81
C LEU A 241 16.73 17.16 -14.42
N VAL A 242 17.03 16.37 -13.37
CA VAL A 242 16.68 16.74 -12.00
C VAL A 242 17.84 17.35 -11.23
N TYR A 243 17.53 18.19 -10.27
CA TYR A 243 18.50 18.85 -9.42
C TYR A 243 19.08 17.88 -8.36
N PRO A 244 20.40 18.01 -8.03
CA PRO A 244 21.01 17.17 -6.99
C PRO A 244 20.40 17.38 -5.60
N ALA A 245 19.85 18.56 -5.35
CA ALA A 245 19.15 18.90 -4.12
C ALA A 245 17.68 18.46 -4.10
N SER A 246 17.19 17.86 -5.19
CA SER A 246 15.97 17.07 -5.06
C SER A 246 16.17 16.08 -3.93
N PRO A 247 15.22 15.97 -2.99
CA PRO A 247 15.36 15.06 -1.88
C PRO A 247 15.76 13.67 -2.41
N PRO A 248 16.59 12.91 -1.67
CA PRO A 248 17.14 11.66 -2.17
C PRO A 248 16.03 10.88 -2.84
N ARG A 249 16.28 10.44 -4.07
CA ARG A 249 15.33 9.67 -4.85
C ARG A 249 14.81 8.57 -3.95
N LEU A 250 13.53 8.32 -4.02
CA LEU A 250 13.04 7.07 -3.50
C LEU A 250 13.91 5.99 -4.14
N PRO A 251 14.67 5.20 -3.37
CA PRO A 251 15.53 4.21 -3.97
C PRO A 251 14.69 3.35 -4.90
N PRO A 252 15.21 3.00 -6.08
CA PRO A 252 14.47 2.13 -6.98
C PRO A 252 14.14 0.85 -6.23
N ALA A 253 12.92 0.39 -6.35
CA ALA A 253 12.52 -0.92 -5.86
C ALA A 253 13.38 -2.05 -6.49
N ILE A 254 14.07 -1.73 -7.57
CA ILE A 254 14.90 -2.64 -8.34
C ILE A 254 16.34 -2.11 -8.30
N PRO A 255 17.31 -2.83 -7.71
CA PRO A 255 18.70 -2.52 -7.94
C PRO A 255 19.01 -2.69 -9.44
N PRO A 256 19.89 -1.89 -10.03
CA PRO A 256 20.29 -2.06 -11.42
C PRO A 256 20.79 -3.50 -11.63
N PRO A 257 20.53 -4.11 -12.79
CA PRO A 257 21.08 -5.42 -13.11
C PRO A 257 22.62 -5.36 -13.02
N PRO A 258 23.26 -6.46 -12.60
CA PRO A 258 24.71 -6.55 -12.51
C PRO A 258 25.43 -6.28 -13.83
#